data_0310386d52d93de8f1c6e2a435e2bb54
#
_entry.id   0310386d52d93de8f1c6e2a435e2bb54
#
_cell.length_a   1.000
_cell.length_b   1.000
_cell.length_c   1.000
_cell.angle_alpha   90.00
_cell.angle_beta   90.00
_cell.angle_gamma   90.00
#
_symmetry.space_group_name_H-M   'P 1'
#
loop_
_entity.id
_entity.type
_entity.pdbx_description
1 polymer ?
#
loop_
_entity_poly.entity_id
_entity_poly.type
_entity_poly.pdbx_seq_one_letter_code
_entity_poly.pdbx_strand_id
1 'polypeptide(L)'
;PSSSWRKFLENTLIASAAACPVSWHTLYPDIPFDRRIDYNALRLARTTITHAHWLAGKAAARKNPLCRGMKWHLSDQHYERQIAVAGEDVCDEYARHEEGLGRGVWSIDRLPLPHPQCLCYQTEALPDLDEAANMLEGWLNGAAPNDAMEDAFRKWERENAAELDNWYTP
;
A
#
# COMPACT_ATOMS: atom_id res chain seq x y z
N PRO A 1 -31.57 1.76 13.40
CA PRO A 1 -30.22 2.24 13.34
C PRO A 1 -30.17 3.65 13.91
N SER A 2 -29.41 3.83 15.00
CA SER A 2 -29.39 5.05 15.78
C SER A 2 -28.90 6.25 14.95
N SER A 3 -29.43 7.42 15.22
CA SER A 3 -29.06 8.71 14.63
C SER A 3 -27.54 9.01 14.70
N SER A 4 -26.82 8.33 15.57
CA SER A 4 -25.36 8.40 15.77
C SER A 4 -24.56 7.85 14.59
N TRP A 5 -24.95 6.69 14.02
CA TRP A 5 -24.27 6.09 12.88
C TRP A 5 -24.42 6.92 11.61
N ARG A 6 -25.61 7.52 11.43
CA ARG A 6 -25.87 8.39 10.29
C ARG A 6 -24.98 9.64 10.33
N LYS A 7 -24.86 10.29 11.50
CA LYS A 7 -23.96 11.43 11.69
C LYS A 7 -22.49 11.07 11.51
N PHE A 8 -22.07 9.90 11.99
CA PHE A 8 -20.70 9.42 11.80
C PHE A 8 -20.39 9.21 10.32
N LEU A 9 -21.28 8.54 9.58
CA LEU A 9 -21.13 8.34 8.14
C LEU A 9 -21.15 9.67 7.37
N GLU A 10 -22.06 10.57 7.69
CA GLU A 10 -22.14 11.91 7.09
C GLU A 10 -20.85 12.70 7.33
N ASN A 11 -20.34 12.75 8.55
CA ASN A 11 -19.10 13.46 8.87
C ASN A 11 -17.87 12.83 8.19
N THR A 12 -17.80 11.51 8.13
CA THR A 12 -16.71 10.80 7.45
C THR A 12 -16.74 11.03 5.95
N LEU A 13 -17.94 11.04 5.35
CA LEU A 13 -18.15 11.30 3.94
C LEU A 13 -17.81 12.77 3.59
N ILE A 14 -18.18 13.71 4.45
CA ILE A 14 -17.85 15.14 4.28
C ILE A 14 -16.34 15.36 4.38
N ALA A 15 -15.68 14.79 5.39
CA ALA A 15 -14.24 14.89 5.56
C ALA A 15 -13.48 14.25 4.38
N SER A 16 -13.95 13.10 3.89
CA SER A 16 -13.42 12.43 2.71
C SER A 16 -13.63 13.24 1.42
N ALA A 17 -14.74 13.97 1.32
CA ALA A 17 -15.02 14.85 0.17
C ALA A 17 -14.15 16.12 0.18
N ALA A 18 -13.87 16.65 1.37
CA ALA A 18 -13.02 17.84 1.53
C ALA A 18 -11.52 17.55 1.24
N ALA A 19 -11.09 16.30 1.44
CA ALA A 19 -9.71 15.89 1.17
C ALA A 19 -9.41 15.61 -0.31
N CYS A 20 -10.42 15.64 -1.20
CA CYS A 20 -10.22 15.42 -2.63
C CYS A 20 -10.07 16.76 -3.34
N PRO A 21 -8.87 17.08 -3.89
CA PRO A 21 -8.63 18.36 -4.56
C PRO A 21 -9.43 18.53 -5.87
N VAL A 22 -9.91 17.44 -6.45
CA VAL A 22 -10.71 17.45 -7.66
C VAL A 22 -12.18 17.32 -7.33
N SER A 23 -12.99 18.30 -7.77
CA SER A 23 -14.45 18.22 -7.65
C SER A 23 -14.95 16.94 -8.34
N TRP A 24 -15.74 16.15 -7.63
CA TRP A 24 -16.37 14.95 -8.23
C TRP A 24 -17.20 15.27 -9.48
N HIS A 25 -17.70 16.51 -9.62
CA HIS A 25 -18.35 17.00 -10.84
C HIS A 25 -17.42 16.99 -12.05
N THR A 26 -16.13 17.23 -11.84
CA THR A 26 -15.12 17.20 -12.91
C THR A 26 -14.84 15.75 -13.34
N LEU A 27 -14.83 14.82 -12.39
CA LEU A 27 -14.58 13.40 -12.68
C LEU A 27 -15.82 12.67 -13.22
N TYR A 28 -17.03 13.11 -12.83
CA TYR A 28 -18.29 12.44 -13.16
C TYR A 28 -19.39 13.48 -13.41
N PRO A 29 -19.29 14.25 -14.51
CA PRO A 29 -20.24 15.33 -14.82
C PRO A 29 -21.67 14.82 -15.03
N ASP A 30 -21.82 13.57 -15.45
CA ASP A 30 -23.12 12.97 -15.80
C ASP A 30 -23.85 12.34 -14.61
N ILE A 31 -23.26 12.36 -13.38
CA ILE A 31 -23.95 11.83 -12.20
C ILE A 31 -24.90 12.88 -11.62
N PRO A 32 -26.22 12.63 -11.63
CA PRO A 32 -27.20 13.56 -11.07
C PRO A 32 -26.95 13.84 -9.59
N PHE A 33 -27.30 15.05 -9.16
CA PHE A 33 -27.07 15.53 -7.79
C PHE A 33 -27.77 14.69 -6.72
N ASP A 34 -28.91 14.11 -7.01
CA ASP A 34 -29.70 13.23 -6.15
C ASP A 34 -29.04 11.88 -5.86
N ARG A 35 -28.08 11.45 -6.71
CA ARG A 35 -27.28 10.22 -6.52
C ARG A 35 -25.97 10.43 -5.76
N ARG A 36 -25.74 11.57 -5.16
CA ARG A 36 -24.50 11.86 -4.41
C ARG A 36 -24.28 10.91 -3.23
N ILE A 37 -25.33 10.48 -2.56
CA ILE A 37 -25.23 9.58 -1.40
C ILE A 37 -24.70 8.22 -1.88
N ASP A 38 -25.23 7.68 -2.95
CA ASP A 38 -24.80 6.39 -3.52
C ASP A 38 -23.34 6.48 -4.01
N TYR A 39 -23.00 7.58 -4.68
CA TYR A 39 -21.63 7.84 -5.11
C TYR A 39 -20.65 7.92 -3.93
N ASN A 40 -20.98 8.65 -2.88
CA ASN A 40 -20.14 8.77 -1.70
C ASN A 40 -20.01 7.45 -0.94
N ALA A 41 -21.09 6.67 -0.86
CA ALA A 41 -21.05 5.32 -0.27
C ALA A 41 -20.12 4.39 -1.07
N LEU A 42 -20.22 4.41 -2.40
CA LEU A 42 -19.37 3.63 -3.29
C LEU A 42 -17.88 4.07 -3.18
N ARG A 43 -17.67 5.38 -3.11
CA ARG A 43 -16.33 5.96 -2.91
C ARG A 43 -15.72 5.51 -1.58
N LEU A 44 -16.49 5.55 -0.49
CA LEU A 44 -16.03 5.08 0.82
C LEU A 44 -15.70 3.59 0.78
N ALA A 45 -16.59 2.77 0.20
CA ALA A 45 -16.36 1.33 0.08
C ALA A 45 -15.07 1.01 -0.69
N ARG A 46 -14.86 1.64 -1.85
CA ARG A 46 -13.63 1.47 -2.65
C ARG A 46 -12.39 1.90 -1.88
N THR A 47 -12.42 3.05 -1.23
CA THR A 47 -11.31 3.57 -0.42
C THR A 47 -10.97 2.61 0.72
N THR A 48 -11.98 2.11 1.43
CA THR A 48 -11.81 1.16 2.54
C THR A 48 -11.19 -0.16 2.07
N ILE A 49 -11.65 -0.69 0.94
CA ILE A 49 -11.08 -1.92 0.33
C ILE A 49 -9.63 -1.69 -0.06
N THR A 50 -9.32 -0.56 -0.70
CA THR A 50 -7.95 -0.21 -1.09
C THR A 50 -7.06 -0.08 0.14
N HIS A 51 -7.50 0.62 1.18
CA HIS A 51 -6.74 0.76 2.43
C HIS A 51 -6.51 -0.60 3.12
N ALA A 52 -7.52 -1.47 3.15
CA ALA A 52 -7.38 -2.82 3.71
C ALA A 52 -6.32 -3.63 2.95
N HIS A 53 -6.34 -3.57 1.61
CA HIS A 53 -5.34 -4.20 0.76
C HIS A 53 -3.92 -3.65 1.04
N TRP A 54 -3.77 -2.33 1.15
CA TRP A 54 -2.48 -1.69 1.46
C TRP A 54 -1.96 -2.10 2.84
N LEU A 55 -2.82 -2.14 3.85
CA LEU A 55 -2.45 -2.58 5.20
C LEU A 55 -2.06 -4.06 5.24
N ALA A 56 -2.78 -4.91 4.49
CA ALA A 56 -2.43 -6.32 4.36
C ALA A 56 -1.07 -6.51 3.67
N GLY A 57 -0.79 -5.76 2.61
CA GLY A 57 0.52 -5.76 1.93
C GLY A 57 1.65 -5.32 2.88
N LYS A 58 1.46 -4.25 3.65
CA LYS A 58 2.43 -3.83 4.68
C LYS A 58 2.66 -4.92 5.73
N ALA A 59 1.60 -5.59 6.16
CA ALA A 59 1.71 -6.66 7.16
C ALA A 59 2.45 -7.88 6.61
N ALA A 60 2.23 -8.23 5.34
CA ALA A 60 2.97 -9.28 4.65
C ALA A 60 4.46 -8.92 4.49
N ALA A 61 4.75 -7.70 4.00
CA ALA A 61 6.11 -7.19 3.80
C ALA A 61 6.95 -7.21 5.10
N ARG A 62 6.34 -6.90 6.25
CA ARG A 62 7.02 -6.99 7.56
C ARG A 62 7.44 -8.40 7.96
N LYS A 63 6.79 -9.42 7.39
CA LYS A 63 7.12 -10.83 7.63
C LYS A 63 8.14 -11.38 6.65
N ASN A 64 8.38 -10.68 5.56
CA ASN A 64 9.32 -11.09 4.53
C ASN A 64 10.72 -10.54 4.85
N PRO A 65 11.69 -11.38 5.25
CA PRO A 65 13.04 -10.93 5.62
C PRO A 65 13.83 -10.35 4.45
N LEU A 66 13.43 -10.64 3.20
CA LEU A 66 14.05 -10.09 2.00
C LEU A 66 13.44 -8.74 1.59
N CYS A 67 12.34 -8.32 2.21
CA CYS A 67 11.68 -7.07 1.84
C CYS A 67 12.45 -5.86 2.39
N ARG A 68 12.97 -5.03 1.48
CA ARG A 68 13.70 -3.80 1.79
C ARG A 68 12.80 -2.60 2.01
N GLY A 69 11.57 -2.66 1.51
CA GLY A 69 10.60 -1.58 1.55
C GLY A 69 9.42 -1.87 0.65
N MET A 70 8.58 -0.86 0.45
CA MET A 70 7.39 -0.95 -0.39
C MET A 70 7.48 0.11 -1.50
N LYS A 71 7.38 -0.32 -2.75
CA LYS A 71 7.42 0.57 -3.90
C LYS A 71 6.02 1.04 -4.27
N TRP A 72 5.87 2.36 -4.38
CA TRP A 72 4.67 3.01 -4.90
C TRP A 72 4.68 3.01 -6.42
N HIS A 73 3.59 2.53 -7.02
CA HIS A 73 3.38 2.54 -8.46
C HIS A 73 2.16 3.39 -8.80
N LEU A 74 2.33 4.27 -9.77
CA LEU A 74 1.21 4.94 -10.39
C LEU A 74 0.42 3.94 -11.24
N SER A 75 -0.90 4.03 -11.19
CA SER A 75 -1.78 3.26 -12.07
C SER A 75 -1.58 3.68 -13.53
N ASP A 76 -1.75 2.75 -14.47
CA ASP A 76 -1.73 3.06 -15.91
C ASP A 76 -2.80 4.11 -16.28
N GLN A 77 -3.87 4.20 -15.51
CA GLN A 77 -4.93 5.19 -15.69
C GLN A 77 -4.67 6.52 -14.98
N HIS A 78 -3.57 6.65 -14.21
CA HIS A 78 -3.28 7.83 -13.41
C HIS A 78 -3.17 9.09 -14.28
N TYR A 79 -2.49 8.99 -15.41
CA TYR A 79 -2.34 10.11 -16.33
C TYR A 79 -3.70 10.62 -16.82
N GLU A 80 -4.53 9.75 -17.35
CA GLU A 80 -5.82 10.14 -17.95
C GLU A 80 -6.83 10.63 -16.91
N ARG A 81 -6.83 10.03 -15.74
CA ARG A 81 -7.82 10.31 -14.68
C ARG A 81 -7.43 11.46 -13.78
N GLN A 82 -6.14 11.71 -13.61
CA GLN A 82 -5.63 12.72 -12.69
C GLN A 82 -4.86 13.82 -13.42
N ILE A 83 -3.73 13.48 -14.04
CA ILE A 83 -2.82 14.49 -14.59
C ILE A 83 -3.48 15.31 -15.70
N ALA A 84 -4.15 14.67 -16.66
CA ALA A 84 -4.80 15.35 -17.78
C ALA A 84 -5.99 16.22 -17.36
N VAL A 85 -6.61 15.94 -16.21
CA VAL A 85 -7.82 16.63 -15.73
C VAL A 85 -7.50 17.70 -14.70
N ALA A 86 -6.59 17.43 -13.77
CA ALA A 86 -6.34 18.26 -12.58
C ALA A 86 -4.86 18.53 -12.29
N GLY A 87 -3.95 17.99 -13.08
CA GLY A 87 -2.51 18.05 -12.84
C GLY A 87 -2.00 16.98 -11.87
N GLU A 88 -0.73 17.09 -11.48
CA GLU A 88 -0.09 16.19 -10.53
C GLU A 88 -0.77 16.21 -9.17
N ASP A 89 -0.77 15.08 -8.49
CA ASP A 89 -1.29 14.94 -7.13
C ASP A 89 -0.24 14.31 -6.19
N VAL A 90 -0.67 14.00 -4.97
CA VAL A 90 0.17 13.40 -3.95
C VAL A 90 0.74 12.04 -4.36
N CYS A 91 0.10 11.29 -5.26
CA CYS A 91 0.61 10.03 -5.78
C CYS A 91 1.86 10.22 -6.63
N ASP A 92 1.95 11.34 -7.36
CA ASP A 92 3.14 11.68 -8.14
C ASP A 92 4.32 11.99 -7.21
N GLU A 93 4.07 12.65 -6.08
CA GLU A 93 5.09 12.89 -5.05
C GLU A 93 5.53 11.55 -4.43
N TYR A 94 4.59 10.67 -4.11
CA TYR A 94 4.90 9.36 -3.52
C TYR A 94 5.69 8.47 -4.47
N ALA A 95 5.40 8.50 -5.76
CA ALA A 95 6.13 7.74 -6.77
C ALA A 95 7.55 8.29 -7.06
N ARG A 96 7.82 9.55 -6.65
CA ARG A 96 9.14 10.19 -6.78
C ARG A 96 9.93 10.21 -5.47
N HIS A 97 9.33 9.77 -4.38
CA HIS A 97 9.99 9.72 -3.08
C HIS A 97 11.34 8.99 -3.14
N GLU A 98 12.31 9.46 -2.37
CA GLU A 98 13.65 8.86 -2.29
C GLU A 98 14.18 9.01 -0.86
N GLU A 99 14.43 7.87 -0.22
CA GLU A 99 15.01 7.82 1.13
C GLU A 99 16.20 6.84 1.21
N GLY A 100 16.88 6.63 0.07
CA GLY A 100 18.04 5.74 -0.01
C GLY A 100 17.71 4.28 -0.33
N LEU A 101 16.40 3.97 -0.53
CA LEU A 101 15.93 2.64 -0.89
C LEU A 101 15.62 2.50 -2.39
N GLY A 102 15.75 3.60 -3.14
CA GLY A 102 15.39 3.71 -4.55
C GLY A 102 14.13 4.53 -4.78
N ARG A 103 14.00 5.05 -6.00
CA ARG A 103 12.90 5.95 -6.37
C ARG A 103 11.52 5.30 -6.18
N GLY A 104 10.67 5.96 -5.45
CA GLY A 104 9.32 5.51 -5.11
C GLY A 104 9.28 4.40 -4.07
N VAL A 105 10.43 4.01 -3.50
CA VAL A 105 10.50 3.00 -2.45
C VAL A 105 10.48 3.68 -1.08
N TRP A 106 9.59 3.21 -0.25
CA TRP A 106 9.34 3.66 1.12
C TRP A 106 9.74 2.58 2.12
N SER A 107 10.30 2.97 3.23
CA SER A 107 10.37 2.05 4.37
C SER A 107 8.95 1.61 4.77
N ILE A 108 8.79 0.35 5.13
CA ILE A 108 7.47 -0.28 5.33
C ILE A 108 6.60 0.53 6.30
N ASP A 109 7.20 1.07 7.36
CA ASP A 109 6.45 1.82 8.38
C ASP A 109 6.02 3.21 7.92
N ARG A 110 6.81 3.84 7.06
CA ARG A 110 6.57 5.20 6.54
C ARG A 110 5.72 5.26 5.30
N LEU A 111 5.47 4.11 4.64
CA LEU A 111 4.62 4.07 3.44
C LEU A 111 3.27 4.73 3.72
N PRO A 112 2.89 5.78 3.00
CA PRO A 112 1.61 6.45 3.20
C PRO A 112 0.43 5.60 2.71
N LEU A 113 -0.76 5.89 3.22
CA LEU A 113 -1.99 5.31 2.68
C LEU A 113 -2.41 6.07 1.43
N PRO A 114 -3.03 5.39 0.44
CA PRO A 114 -3.54 6.06 -0.74
C PRO A 114 -4.68 6.99 -0.41
N HIS A 115 -4.81 8.07 -1.19
CA HIS A 115 -5.94 8.98 -1.09
C HIS A 115 -7.27 8.30 -1.51
N PRO A 116 -8.43 8.87 -1.19
CA PRO A 116 -9.71 8.33 -1.62
C PRO A 116 -9.79 8.11 -3.14
N GLN A 117 -10.29 6.94 -3.55
CA GLN A 117 -10.39 6.51 -4.96
C GLN A 117 -9.08 6.36 -5.72
N CYS A 118 -7.97 6.29 -5.04
CA CYS A 118 -6.69 6.01 -5.64
C CYS A 118 -6.71 4.63 -6.34
N LEU A 119 -6.15 4.59 -7.54
CA LEU A 119 -5.94 3.36 -8.31
C LEU A 119 -4.47 2.93 -8.34
N CYS A 120 -3.59 3.73 -7.73
CA CYS A 120 -2.18 3.39 -7.57
C CYS A 120 -2.02 2.16 -6.68
N TYR A 121 -0.94 1.46 -6.82
CA TYR A 121 -0.70 0.20 -6.12
C TYR A 121 0.71 0.15 -5.54
N GLN A 122 0.94 -0.82 -4.69
CA GLN A 122 2.24 -1.07 -4.06
C GLN A 122 2.74 -2.47 -4.39
N THR A 123 4.06 -2.61 -4.43
CA THR A 123 4.74 -3.90 -4.46
C THR A 123 5.85 -3.91 -3.43
N GLU A 124 6.24 -5.10 -2.97
CA GLU A 124 7.44 -5.25 -2.17
C GLU A 124 8.67 -4.90 -3.01
N ALA A 125 9.60 -4.16 -2.43
CA ALA A 125 10.92 -3.91 -3.00
C ALA A 125 11.85 -5.04 -2.55
N LEU A 126 11.96 -6.05 -3.39
CA LEU A 126 12.80 -7.22 -3.15
C LEU A 126 14.15 -7.05 -3.86
N PRO A 127 15.23 -7.68 -3.37
CA PRO A 127 16.46 -7.86 -4.13
C PRO A 127 16.18 -8.66 -5.40
N ASP A 128 17.07 -8.62 -6.36
CA ASP A 128 16.99 -9.55 -7.49
C ASP A 128 17.23 -10.99 -7.03
N LEU A 129 16.96 -11.95 -7.91
CA LEU A 129 17.01 -13.36 -7.55
C LEU A 129 18.40 -13.83 -7.12
N ASP A 130 19.45 -13.35 -7.82
CA ASP A 130 20.83 -13.73 -7.52
C ASP A 130 21.27 -13.11 -6.19
N GLU A 131 20.92 -11.87 -5.95
CA GLU A 131 21.17 -11.19 -4.68
C GLU A 131 20.41 -11.86 -3.53
N ALA A 132 19.14 -12.21 -3.74
CA ALA A 132 18.35 -12.94 -2.74
C ALA A 132 18.97 -14.30 -2.41
N ALA A 133 19.42 -15.04 -3.43
CA ALA A 133 20.10 -16.33 -3.26
C ALA A 133 21.39 -16.17 -2.45
N ASN A 134 22.22 -15.19 -2.78
CA ASN A 134 23.46 -14.90 -2.05
C ASN A 134 23.19 -14.50 -0.59
N MET A 135 22.13 -13.73 -0.34
CA MET A 135 21.71 -13.35 1.01
C MET A 135 21.28 -14.56 1.83
N LEU A 136 20.50 -15.46 1.25
CA LEU A 136 20.08 -16.71 1.89
C LEU A 136 21.25 -17.65 2.14
N GLU A 137 22.13 -17.83 1.17
CA GLU A 137 23.36 -18.65 1.33
C GLU A 137 24.25 -18.08 2.44
N GLY A 138 24.45 -16.76 2.46
CA GLY A 138 25.21 -16.08 3.51
C GLY A 138 24.60 -16.36 4.89
N TRP A 139 23.29 -16.24 5.02
CA TRP A 139 22.59 -16.50 6.28
C TRP A 139 22.73 -17.97 6.72
N LEU A 140 22.51 -18.93 5.80
CA LEU A 140 22.64 -20.36 6.09
C LEU A 140 24.06 -20.75 6.52
N ASN A 141 25.06 -20.06 6.00
CA ASN A 141 26.46 -20.25 6.36
C ASN A 141 26.93 -19.43 7.60
N GLY A 142 26.02 -18.74 8.27
CA GLY A 142 26.31 -17.90 9.43
C GLY A 142 27.02 -16.59 9.12
N ALA A 143 26.97 -16.14 7.86
CA ALA A 143 27.59 -14.92 7.35
C ALA A 143 26.52 -13.94 6.85
N ALA A 144 25.50 -13.64 7.69
CA ALA A 144 24.47 -12.68 7.33
C ALA A 144 25.09 -11.31 6.97
N PRO A 145 24.57 -10.62 5.94
CA PRO A 145 25.13 -9.36 5.46
C PRO A 145 25.15 -8.23 6.49
N ASN A 146 24.26 -8.28 7.46
CA ASN A 146 24.22 -7.38 8.62
C ASN A 146 23.32 -7.94 9.72
N ASP A 147 23.48 -7.42 10.94
CA ASP A 147 22.75 -7.86 12.13
C ASP A 147 21.22 -7.74 11.97
N ALA A 148 20.73 -6.66 11.34
CA ALA A 148 19.31 -6.44 11.14
C ALA A 148 18.68 -7.51 10.24
N MET A 149 19.41 -7.97 9.24
CA MET A 149 18.97 -9.03 8.34
C MET A 149 19.00 -10.39 9.04
N GLU A 150 20.04 -10.67 9.80
CA GLU A 150 20.10 -11.89 10.61
C GLU A 150 18.91 -11.97 11.58
N ASP A 151 18.61 -10.88 12.26
CA ASP A 151 17.45 -10.80 13.16
C ASP A 151 16.12 -11.01 12.41
N ALA A 152 15.98 -10.47 11.21
CA ALA A 152 14.80 -10.64 10.38
C ALA A 152 14.61 -12.11 9.95
N PHE A 153 15.69 -12.78 9.49
CA PHE A 153 15.65 -14.20 9.12
C PHE A 153 15.39 -15.11 10.33
N ARG A 154 16.04 -14.87 11.46
CA ARG A 154 15.81 -15.62 12.71
C ARG A 154 14.39 -15.44 13.23
N LYS A 155 13.83 -14.25 13.09
CA LYS A 155 12.44 -13.99 13.45
C LYS A 155 11.50 -14.76 12.53
N TRP A 156 11.72 -14.67 11.21
CA TRP A 156 10.93 -15.38 10.22
C TRP A 156 10.97 -16.90 10.45
N GLU A 157 12.13 -17.49 10.69
CA GLU A 157 12.31 -18.89 11.00
C GLU A 157 11.49 -19.31 12.23
N ARG A 158 11.58 -18.55 13.34
CA ARG A 158 10.78 -18.83 14.54
C ARG A 158 9.27 -18.75 14.30
N GLU A 159 8.83 -17.76 13.53
CA GLU A 159 7.41 -17.56 13.23
C GLU A 159 6.84 -18.61 12.28
N ASN A 160 7.68 -19.24 11.47
CA ASN A 160 7.28 -20.25 10.47
C ASN A 160 7.79 -21.66 10.79
N ALA A 161 8.39 -21.90 11.95
CA ALA A 161 9.00 -23.17 12.30
C ALA A 161 8.05 -24.36 12.15
N ALA A 162 6.78 -24.21 12.57
CA ALA A 162 5.78 -25.28 12.47
C ALA A 162 5.41 -25.63 11.02
N GLU A 163 5.47 -24.66 10.10
CA GLU A 163 5.26 -24.91 8.67
C GLU A 163 6.49 -25.56 8.04
N LEU A 164 7.68 -25.10 8.41
CA LEU A 164 8.94 -25.65 7.92
C LEU A 164 9.12 -27.13 8.33
N ASP A 165 8.76 -27.47 9.56
CA ASP A 165 8.79 -28.86 10.04
C ASP A 165 7.88 -29.79 9.21
N ASN A 166 6.73 -29.29 8.75
CA ASN A 166 5.83 -30.05 7.86
C ASN A 166 6.38 -30.22 6.44
N TRP A 167 7.27 -29.36 5.97
CA TRP A 167 7.89 -29.47 4.65
C TRP A 167 9.04 -30.46 4.61
N TYR A 168 9.69 -30.70 5.73
CA TYR A 168 10.85 -31.60 5.85
C TYR A 168 10.51 -32.98 6.45
N THR A 169 9.26 -33.22 6.81
CA THR A 169 8.81 -34.55 7.28
C THR A 169 8.36 -35.36 6.04
N PRO A 170 9.08 -36.46 5.66
CA PRO A 170 8.74 -37.29 4.52
C PRO A 170 7.44 -38.07 4.73
#